data_8016e2c11f421a546e56da6b774f0ac4
#
_entry.id   8016e2c11f421a546e56da6b774f0ac4
#
_cell.length_a   1.000
_cell.length_b   1.000
_cell.length_c   1.000
_cell.angle_alpha   90.00
_cell.angle_beta   90.00
_cell.angle_gamma   90.00
#
_symmetry.space_group_name_H-M   'P 1'
#
loop_
_entity.id
_entity.type
_entity.pdbx_description
1 polymer ?
#
loop_
_entity_poly.entity_id
_entity_poly.type
_entity_poly.pdbx_seq_one_letter_code
_entity_poly.pdbx_strand_id
1 'polypeptide(L)'
;SEPHHGKIAVTMDKDNCLITEEYYRELPTTYTVQRLGKCKPKQLVITFDDGPDERWTPSVLSTLKKYKVPAAFFMVGLQMEKNLPLVKQVFDAGHTIGNHTFTHHDMSENSDRRSYAELKLTRMLIESVTGQSTILFRAPYNADADPTGHEEIWPMIIASRRNYLFVGESID
;
A
#
# COMPACT_ATOMS: atom_id res chain seq x y z
N SER A 1 11.56 3.66 -7.29
CA SER A 1 11.55 3.95 -8.73
C SER A 1 11.28 2.68 -9.53
N GLU A 2 10.59 2.83 -10.65
CA GLU A 2 10.35 1.74 -11.58
C GLU A 2 11.60 1.46 -12.43
N PRO A 3 11.80 0.22 -12.90
CA PRO A 3 12.90 -0.11 -13.80
C PRO A 3 12.69 0.49 -15.18
N HIS A 4 13.77 0.74 -15.87
CA HIS A 4 13.75 1.02 -17.30
C HIS A 4 14.57 0.00 -18.08
N HIS A 5 14.18 -0.24 -19.33
CA HIS A 5 14.91 -1.12 -20.21
C HIS A 5 16.27 -0.50 -20.58
N GLY A 6 17.30 -1.33 -20.59
CA GLY A 6 18.58 -0.94 -21.16
C GLY A 6 18.49 -0.74 -22.66
N LYS A 7 19.46 -0.02 -23.22
CA LYS A 7 19.65 0.13 -24.66
C LYS A 7 20.98 -0.47 -25.07
N ILE A 8 20.92 -1.42 -25.99
CA ILE A 8 22.10 -2.06 -26.58
C ILE A 8 22.28 -1.50 -28.00
N ALA A 9 23.47 -1.09 -28.32
CA ALA A 9 23.84 -0.85 -29.72
C ALA A 9 24.58 -2.09 -30.25
N VAL A 10 24.25 -2.48 -31.46
CA VAL A 10 24.85 -3.63 -32.13
C VAL A 10 25.48 -3.19 -33.45
N THR A 11 26.61 -3.76 -33.76
CA THR A 11 27.25 -3.69 -35.10
C THR A 11 27.00 -5.02 -35.78
N MET A 12 26.54 -4.98 -37.02
CA MET A 12 26.24 -6.17 -37.79
C MET A 12 27.19 -6.26 -38.98
N ASP A 13 27.64 -7.45 -39.29
CA ASP A 13 28.25 -7.79 -40.56
C ASP A 13 27.20 -7.65 -41.67
N LYS A 14 27.56 -6.92 -42.73
CA LYS A 14 26.64 -6.62 -43.83
C LYS A 14 26.39 -7.79 -44.77
N ASP A 15 27.29 -8.77 -44.80
CA ASP A 15 27.23 -9.86 -45.77
C ASP A 15 26.43 -11.07 -45.20
N ASN A 16 26.55 -11.33 -43.92
CA ASN A 16 25.91 -12.48 -43.30
C ASN A 16 24.90 -12.13 -42.18
N CYS A 17 24.69 -10.84 -41.92
CA CYS A 17 23.74 -10.32 -40.90
C CYS A 17 24.03 -10.84 -39.48
N LEU A 18 25.25 -11.19 -39.18
CA LEU A 18 25.66 -11.59 -37.82
C LEU A 18 26.04 -10.37 -36.99
N ILE A 19 25.66 -10.40 -35.70
CA ILE A 19 26.11 -9.38 -34.74
C ILE A 19 27.60 -9.61 -34.50
N THR A 20 28.43 -8.60 -34.78
CA THR A 20 29.87 -8.62 -34.59
C THR A 20 30.32 -7.97 -33.30
N GLU A 21 29.57 -6.97 -32.86
CA GLU A 21 29.83 -6.26 -31.59
C GLU A 21 28.49 -5.84 -30.93
N GLU A 22 28.47 -5.85 -29.61
CA GLU A 22 27.37 -5.28 -28.83
C GLU A 22 27.93 -4.51 -27.64
N TYR A 23 27.31 -3.39 -27.33
CA TYR A 23 27.63 -2.62 -26.13
C TYR A 23 26.36 -1.93 -25.55
N TYR A 24 26.30 -1.82 -24.25
CA TYR A 24 25.22 -1.09 -23.59
C TYR A 24 25.44 0.41 -23.74
N ARG A 25 24.46 1.12 -24.32
CA ARG A 25 24.37 2.58 -24.26
C ARG A 25 23.77 3.04 -22.94
N GLU A 26 22.79 2.29 -22.44
CA GLU A 26 22.15 2.48 -21.15
C GLU A 26 22.00 1.11 -20.50
N LEU A 27 22.44 0.97 -19.26
CA LEU A 27 22.22 -0.27 -18.50
C LEU A 27 20.77 -0.34 -18.02
N PRO A 28 20.16 -1.53 -18.04
CA PRO A 28 18.83 -1.70 -17.42
C PRO A 28 18.93 -1.43 -15.93
N THR A 29 17.84 -0.89 -15.35
CA THR A 29 17.73 -0.69 -13.91
C THR A 29 16.72 -1.64 -13.30
N THR A 30 16.85 -1.90 -12.01
CA THR A 30 15.88 -2.68 -11.23
C THR A 30 14.96 -1.76 -10.44
N TYR A 31 13.92 -2.34 -9.82
CA TYR A 31 13.10 -1.62 -8.85
C TYR A 31 13.94 -1.15 -7.67
N THR A 32 13.68 0.06 -7.20
CA THR A 32 14.28 0.58 -5.97
C THR A 32 13.17 0.88 -4.97
N VAL A 33 13.16 0.15 -3.86
CA VAL A 33 12.27 0.38 -2.72
C VAL A 33 13.04 1.11 -1.64
N GLN A 34 12.51 2.22 -1.17
CA GLN A 34 13.07 2.98 -0.05
C GLN A 34 12.15 2.86 1.15
N ARG A 35 12.70 2.41 2.26
CA ARG A 35 12.00 2.40 3.55
C ARG A 35 12.29 3.69 4.30
N LEU A 36 11.23 4.37 4.70
CA LEU A 36 11.28 5.60 5.47
C LEU A 36 10.63 5.37 6.84
N GLY A 37 10.87 6.29 7.78
CA GLY A 37 10.11 6.30 9.03
C GLY A 37 10.64 5.37 10.12
N LYS A 38 11.96 5.26 10.29
CA LYS A 38 12.52 4.54 11.46
C LYS A 38 12.02 5.17 12.75
N CYS A 39 11.34 4.38 13.59
CA CYS A 39 10.97 4.78 14.93
C CYS A 39 12.20 5.09 15.77
N LYS A 40 12.08 6.05 16.69
CA LYS A 40 13.09 6.27 17.72
C LYS A 40 13.14 5.07 18.68
N PRO A 41 14.26 4.80 19.36
CA PRO A 41 14.31 3.75 20.36
C PRO A 41 13.15 3.86 21.36
N LYS A 42 12.53 2.74 21.70
CA LYS A 42 11.37 2.64 22.60
C LYS A 42 10.08 3.32 22.10
N GLN A 43 9.96 3.54 20.80
CA GLN A 43 8.71 3.97 20.17
C GLN A 43 8.20 2.88 19.23
N LEU A 44 6.89 2.69 19.23
CA LEU A 44 6.19 1.83 18.30
C LEU A 44 4.93 2.53 17.80
N VAL A 45 4.46 2.14 16.64
CA VAL A 45 3.17 2.54 16.09
C VAL A 45 2.28 1.30 16.09
N ILE A 46 1.11 1.42 16.70
CA ILE A 46 0.12 0.34 16.73
C ILE A 46 -0.79 0.52 15.51
N THR A 47 -0.98 -0.56 14.78
CA THR A 47 -1.91 -0.60 13.64
C THR A 47 -2.88 -1.75 13.77
N PHE A 48 -4.07 -1.59 13.18
CA PHE A 48 -5.12 -2.60 13.11
C PHE A 48 -5.61 -2.68 11.67
N ASP A 49 -5.62 -3.87 11.12
CA ASP A 49 -6.05 -4.13 9.76
C ASP A 49 -7.44 -4.79 9.73
N ASP A 50 -8.03 -4.93 8.54
CA ASP A 50 -9.27 -5.67 8.22
C ASP A 50 -10.58 -5.09 8.79
N GLY A 51 -10.50 -4.11 9.68
CA GLY A 51 -11.69 -3.51 10.29
C GLY A 51 -12.50 -2.62 9.34
N PRO A 52 -13.57 -2.01 9.89
CA PRO A 52 -14.06 -2.15 11.26
C PRO A 52 -14.86 -3.45 11.48
N ASP A 53 -14.80 -4.00 12.68
CA ASP A 53 -15.60 -5.14 13.12
C ASP A 53 -16.44 -4.76 14.34
N GLU A 54 -17.74 -5.06 14.31
CA GLU A 54 -18.71 -4.66 15.36
C GLU A 54 -18.40 -5.27 16.73
N ARG A 55 -17.79 -6.44 16.77
CA ARG A 55 -17.47 -7.15 18.02
C ARG A 55 -16.17 -6.66 18.64
N TRP A 56 -15.17 -6.37 17.78
CA TRP A 56 -13.81 -6.13 18.26
C TRP A 56 -13.43 -4.65 18.30
N THR A 57 -13.80 -3.87 17.29
CA THR A 57 -13.39 -2.46 17.20
C THR A 57 -13.82 -1.62 18.40
N PRO A 58 -15.05 -1.77 18.98
CA PRO A 58 -15.41 -1.00 20.18
C PRO A 58 -14.55 -1.31 21.40
N SER A 59 -14.17 -2.58 21.61
CA SER A 59 -13.31 -2.97 22.73
C SER A 59 -11.88 -2.47 22.56
N VAL A 60 -11.36 -2.48 21.33
CA VAL A 60 -10.08 -1.90 20.98
C VAL A 60 -10.07 -0.39 21.26
N LEU A 61 -11.09 0.35 20.77
CA LEU A 61 -11.24 1.78 21.04
C LEU A 61 -11.29 2.11 22.52
N SER A 62 -12.03 1.32 23.31
CA SER A 62 -12.10 1.47 24.76
C SER A 62 -10.72 1.31 25.41
N THR A 63 -9.96 0.32 24.97
CA THR A 63 -8.60 0.07 25.46
C THR A 63 -7.64 1.19 25.10
N LEU A 64 -7.63 1.61 23.84
CA LEU A 64 -6.79 2.71 23.36
C LEU A 64 -7.12 4.02 24.12
N LYS A 65 -8.40 4.30 24.35
CA LYS A 65 -8.84 5.45 25.15
C LYS A 65 -8.36 5.37 26.59
N LYS A 66 -8.47 4.20 27.24
CA LYS A 66 -8.03 3.97 28.62
C LYS A 66 -6.52 4.29 28.78
N TYR A 67 -5.71 3.87 27.83
CA TYR A 67 -4.28 4.07 27.87
C TYR A 67 -3.79 5.33 27.13
N LYS A 68 -4.70 6.10 26.52
CA LYS A 68 -4.42 7.32 25.73
C LYS A 68 -3.41 7.06 24.61
N VAL A 69 -3.55 5.93 23.91
CA VAL A 69 -2.66 5.51 22.83
C VAL A 69 -3.30 5.81 21.49
N PRO A 70 -2.65 6.62 20.62
CA PRO A 70 -3.08 6.75 19.24
C PRO A 70 -2.75 5.48 18.45
N ALA A 71 -3.57 5.19 17.44
CA ALA A 71 -3.35 4.04 16.54
C ALA A 71 -3.76 4.39 15.11
N ALA A 72 -3.35 3.57 14.15
CA ALA A 72 -3.84 3.63 12.79
C ALA A 72 -4.68 2.39 12.47
N PHE A 73 -5.77 2.58 11.74
CA PHE A 73 -6.68 1.52 11.31
C PHE A 73 -6.69 1.48 9.79
N PHE A 74 -6.18 0.40 9.21
CA PHE A 74 -6.27 0.15 7.78
C PHE A 74 -7.56 -0.62 7.52
N MET A 75 -8.56 0.09 6.97
CA MET A 75 -9.92 -0.40 6.88
C MET A 75 -10.26 -0.90 5.49
N VAL A 76 -10.98 -2.02 5.46
CA VAL A 76 -11.54 -2.63 4.25
C VAL A 76 -12.85 -1.95 3.87
N GLY A 77 -13.00 -1.53 2.62
CA GLY A 77 -14.18 -0.83 2.15
C GLY A 77 -15.49 -1.55 2.44
N LEU A 78 -15.58 -2.85 2.14
CA LEU A 78 -16.76 -3.67 2.42
C LEU A 78 -17.12 -3.77 3.91
N GLN A 79 -16.13 -3.71 4.80
CA GLN A 79 -16.39 -3.72 6.23
C GLN A 79 -16.87 -2.33 6.71
N MET A 80 -16.29 -1.27 6.16
CA MET A 80 -16.74 0.09 6.42
C MET A 80 -18.20 0.30 5.97
N GLU A 81 -18.56 -0.17 4.77
CA GLU A 81 -19.92 -0.04 4.22
C GLU A 81 -20.97 -0.66 5.14
N LYS A 82 -20.64 -1.76 5.80
CA LYS A 82 -21.54 -2.42 6.76
C LYS A 82 -21.77 -1.59 8.02
N ASN A 83 -20.81 -0.75 8.43
CA ASN A 83 -20.90 0.01 9.67
C ASN A 83 -20.18 1.37 9.60
N LEU A 84 -20.74 2.29 8.82
CA LEU A 84 -20.22 3.67 8.72
C LEU A 84 -20.16 4.41 10.06
N PRO A 85 -21.15 4.25 11.00
CA PRO A 85 -21.04 4.87 12.32
C PRO A 85 -19.80 4.44 13.10
N LEU A 86 -19.35 3.20 12.96
CA LEU A 86 -18.16 2.72 13.66
C LEU A 86 -16.86 3.31 13.04
N VAL A 87 -16.82 3.50 11.72
CA VAL A 87 -15.74 4.26 11.05
C VAL A 87 -15.66 5.68 11.63
N LYS A 88 -16.83 6.34 11.78
CA LYS A 88 -16.89 7.68 12.37
C LYS A 88 -16.40 7.70 13.81
N GLN A 89 -16.74 6.69 14.61
CA GLN A 89 -16.27 6.58 16.00
C GLN A 89 -14.73 6.45 16.07
N VAL A 90 -14.12 5.64 15.20
CA VAL A 90 -12.66 5.52 15.13
C VAL A 90 -12.03 6.87 14.81
N PHE A 91 -12.56 7.58 13.82
CA PHE A 91 -12.07 8.90 13.43
C PHE A 91 -12.22 9.94 14.54
N ASP A 92 -13.41 10.03 15.16
CA ASP A 92 -13.70 11.01 16.23
C ASP A 92 -12.91 10.73 17.52
N ALA A 93 -12.47 9.49 17.72
CA ALA A 93 -11.56 9.13 18.80
C ALA A 93 -10.11 9.58 18.57
N GLY A 94 -9.83 10.20 17.42
CA GLY A 94 -8.52 10.75 17.08
C GLY A 94 -7.53 9.74 16.50
N HIS A 95 -8.04 8.61 16.00
CA HIS A 95 -7.21 7.60 15.34
C HIS A 95 -7.07 7.89 13.84
N THR A 96 -5.97 7.46 13.26
CA THR A 96 -5.72 7.59 11.82
C THR A 96 -6.44 6.46 11.08
N ILE A 97 -7.07 6.79 9.94
CA ILE A 97 -7.66 5.79 9.06
C ILE A 97 -6.84 5.69 7.78
N GLY A 98 -6.42 4.49 7.43
CA GLY A 98 -5.73 4.13 6.19
C GLY A 98 -6.62 3.27 5.29
N ASN A 99 -6.24 3.18 4.05
CA ASN A 99 -6.90 2.38 3.02
C ASN A 99 -6.34 0.95 3.03
N HIS A 100 -7.23 -0.07 3.08
CA HIS A 100 -6.86 -1.48 3.03
C HIS A 100 -7.59 -2.21 1.88
N THR A 101 -7.73 -1.54 0.74
CA THR A 101 -8.55 -1.95 -0.42
C THR A 101 -10.05 -1.98 -0.10
N PHE A 102 -10.87 -2.18 -1.14
CA PHE A 102 -12.32 -2.23 -0.97
C PHE A 102 -12.82 -3.64 -0.63
N THR A 103 -12.32 -4.66 -1.35
CA THR A 103 -12.77 -6.05 -1.23
C THR A 103 -11.81 -6.95 -0.47
N HIS A 104 -10.66 -6.44 0.01
CA HIS A 104 -9.59 -7.22 0.63
C HIS A 104 -9.02 -8.29 -0.32
N HIS A 105 -8.91 -7.98 -1.60
CA HIS A 105 -8.36 -8.90 -2.59
C HIS A 105 -6.84 -8.73 -2.74
N ASP A 106 -6.14 -9.82 -3.07
CA ASP A 106 -4.72 -9.75 -3.38
C ASP A 106 -4.49 -8.87 -4.62
N MET A 107 -3.77 -7.78 -4.43
CA MET A 107 -3.55 -6.81 -5.49
C MET A 107 -2.54 -7.28 -6.53
N SER A 108 -1.72 -8.28 -6.25
CA SER A 108 -0.78 -8.86 -7.22
C SER A 108 -1.49 -9.47 -8.43
N GLU A 109 -2.69 -9.99 -8.21
CA GLU A 109 -3.53 -10.61 -9.23
C GLU A 109 -4.45 -9.61 -9.97
N ASN A 110 -4.46 -8.36 -9.56
CA ASN A 110 -5.37 -7.36 -10.11
C ASN A 110 -4.82 -6.68 -11.35
N SER A 111 -5.71 -6.38 -12.30
CA SER A 111 -5.42 -5.38 -13.34
C SER A 111 -5.28 -3.97 -12.73
N ASP A 112 -4.55 -3.07 -13.39
CA ASP A 112 -4.45 -1.65 -13.01
C ASP A 112 -5.80 -1.00 -12.75
N ARG A 113 -6.79 -1.30 -13.60
CA ARG A 113 -8.15 -0.76 -13.49
C ARG A 113 -8.84 -1.23 -12.21
N ARG A 114 -8.70 -2.51 -11.88
CA ARG A 114 -9.27 -3.07 -10.65
C ARG A 114 -8.58 -2.49 -9.41
N SER A 115 -7.25 -2.49 -9.40
CA SER A 115 -6.48 -1.90 -8.31
C SER A 115 -6.84 -0.43 -8.07
N TYR A 116 -7.04 0.33 -9.15
CA TYR A 116 -7.52 1.71 -9.05
C TYR A 116 -8.90 1.82 -8.42
N ALA A 117 -9.84 0.95 -8.81
CA ALA A 117 -11.18 0.95 -8.24
C ALA A 117 -11.16 0.60 -6.76
N GLU A 118 -10.39 -0.43 -6.36
CA GLU A 118 -10.20 -0.84 -4.98
C GLU A 118 -9.73 0.33 -4.09
N LEU A 119 -8.71 1.04 -4.52
CA LEU A 119 -8.16 2.17 -3.76
C LEU A 119 -9.10 3.38 -3.76
N LYS A 120 -9.69 3.69 -4.92
CA LYS A 120 -10.56 4.87 -5.08
C LYS A 120 -11.85 4.74 -4.28
N LEU A 121 -12.54 3.61 -4.38
CA LEU A 121 -13.82 3.41 -3.70
C LEU A 121 -13.64 3.46 -2.18
N THR A 122 -12.60 2.81 -1.64
CA THR A 122 -12.27 2.86 -0.22
C THR A 122 -11.99 4.29 0.24
N ARG A 123 -11.19 5.04 -0.52
CA ARG A 123 -10.90 6.44 -0.19
C ARG A 123 -12.16 7.31 -0.20
N MET A 124 -12.99 7.17 -1.22
CA MET A 124 -14.26 7.92 -1.30
C MET A 124 -15.16 7.61 -0.10
N LEU A 125 -15.18 6.37 0.37
CA LEU A 125 -15.95 5.97 1.54
C LEU A 125 -15.38 6.62 2.82
N ILE A 126 -14.06 6.61 3.01
CA ILE A 126 -13.41 7.31 4.11
C ILE A 126 -13.75 8.81 4.06
N GLU A 127 -13.60 9.44 2.90
CA GLU A 127 -13.91 10.87 2.71
C GLU A 127 -15.38 11.20 3.02
N SER A 128 -16.31 10.34 2.61
CA SER A 128 -17.74 10.55 2.86
C SER A 128 -18.12 10.54 4.34
N VAL A 129 -17.42 9.74 5.15
CA VAL A 129 -17.69 9.58 6.58
C VAL A 129 -16.94 10.59 7.44
N THR A 130 -15.68 10.88 7.06
CA THR A 130 -14.76 11.68 7.89
C THR A 130 -14.61 13.12 7.42
N GLY A 131 -14.97 13.41 6.18
CA GLY A 131 -14.66 14.69 5.52
C GLY A 131 -13.18 14.88 5.20
N GLN A 132 -12.34 13.86 5.41
CA GLN A 132 -10.90 13.91 5.18
C GLN A 132 -10.42 12.77 4.29
N SER A 133 -9.45 13.05 3.43
CA SER A 133 -8.81 12.05 2.60
C SER A 133 -7.66 11.36 3.35
N THR A 134 -7.34 10.14 2.95
CA THR A 134 -6.13 9.44 3.40
C THR A 134 -5.15 9.23 2.27
N ILE A 135 -3.87 9.36 2.59
CA ILE A 135 -2.76 8.97 1.71
C ILE A 135 -2.10 7.67 2.18
N LEU A 136 -2.55 7.10 3.30
CA LEU A 136 -1.98 5.88 3.84
C LEU A 136 -2.65 4.67 3.22
N PHE A 137 -1.84 3.74 2.77
CA PHE A 137 -2.29 2.49 2.19
C PHE A 137 -1.44 1.32 2.69
N ARG A 138 -2.08 0.24 3.07
CA ARG A 138 -1.45 -1.07 3.31
C ARG A 138 -2.14 -2.10 2.42
N ALA A 139 -1.35 -2.89 1.71
CA ALA A 139 -1.90 -3.94 0.85
C ALA A 139 -2.31 -5.16 1.69
N PRO A 140 -3.46 -5.79 1.40
CA PRO A 140 -3.74 -7.13 1.92
C PRO A 140 -2.61 -8.10 1.56
N TYR A 141 -2.26 -9.02 2.46
CA TYR A 141 -1.29 -10.10 2.30
C TYR A 141 0.18 -9.68 2.07
N ASN A 142 0.46 -8.41 1.80
CA ASN A 142 1.79 -7.85 1.51
C ASN A 142 2.17 -6.75 2.50
N ALA A 143 1.80 -6.91 3.75
CA ALA A 143 1.92 -5.85 4.74
C ALA A 143 3.35 -5.65 5.25
N ASP A 144 4.19 -6.68 5.24
CA ASP A 144 5.59 -6.62 5.70
C ASP A 144 6.47 -5.67 4.88
N ALA A 145 6.06 -5.36 3.65
CA ALA A 145 6.74 -4.43 2.76
C ALA A 145 8.22 -4.77 2.51
N ASP A 146 8.58 -6.04 2.60
CA ASP A 146 9.92 -6.54 2.25
C ASP A 146 9.86 -7.41 0.98
N PRO A 147 9.65 -6.79 -0.20
CA PRO A 147 9.32 -7.51 -1.39
C PRO A 147 10.51 -8.34 -1.88
N THR A 148 10.26 -9.63 -2.09
CA THR A 148 11.21 -10.57 -2.66
C THR A 148 10.93 -10.84 -4.15
N GLY A 149 9.74 -10.50 -4.63
CA GLY A 149 9.28 -10.73 -6.00
C GLY A 149 8.49 -9.57 -6.60
N HIS A 150 8.21 -9.66 -7.89
CA HIS A 150 7.42 -8.67 -8.61
C HIS A 150 5.99 -8.56 -8.06
N GLU A 151 5.40 -9.65 -7.65
CA GLU A 151 4.03 -9.71 -7.12
C GLU A 151 3.90 -8.85 -5.86
N GLU A 152 4.89 -8.91 -4.97
CA GLU A 152 4.92 -8.11 -3.74
C GLU A 152 5.24 -6.63 -4.00
N ILE A 153 5.99 -6.32 -5.07
CA ILE A 153 6.28 -4.93 -5.48
C ILE A 153 5.05 -4.27 -6.13
N TRP A 154 4.20 -5.04 -6.80
CA TRP A 154 3.10 -4.50 -7.60
C TRP A 154 2.13 -3.61 -6.81
N PRO A 155 1.67 -3.97 -5.61
CA PRO A 155 0.85 -3.09 -4.77
C PRO A 155 1.52 -1.76 -4.44
N MET A 156 2.84 -1.77 -4.20
CA MET A 156 3.62 -0.55 -3.93
C MET A 156 3.69 0.38 -5.16
N ILE A 157 3.86 -0.21 -6.36
CA ILE A 157 3.88 0.55 -7.61
C ILE A 157 2.53 1.24 -7.83
N ILE A 158 1.43 0.49 -7.70
CA ILE A 158 0.08 1.03 -7.85
C ILE A 158 -0.20 2.13 -6.82
N ALA A 159 0.19 1.91 -5.56
CA ALA A 159 0.04 2.92 -4.51
C ALA A 159 0.81 4.21 -4.86
N SER A 160 2.07 4.09 -5.26
CA SER A 160 2.90 5.22 -5.66
C SER A 160 2.31 5.99 -6.84
N ARG A 161 1.84 5.31 -7.88
CA ARG A 161 1.17 5.92 -9.06
C ARG A 161 -0.11 6.68 -8.69
N ARG A 162 -0.68 6.40 -7.53
CA ARG A 162 -1.93 7.00 -7.03
C ARG A 162 -1.72 7.94 -5.85
N ASN A 163 -0.48 8.36 -5.61
CA ASN A 163 -0.09 9.26 -4.53
C ASN A 163 -0.43 8.72 -3.13
N TYR A 164 -0.35 7.41 -2.95
CA TYR A 164 -0.39 6.79 -1.63
C TYR A 164 1.02 6.57 -1.08
N LEU A 165 1.12 6.67 0.22
CA LEU A 165 2.24 6.19 1.00
C LEU A 165 1.96 4.74 1.40
N PHE A 166 2.75 3.81 0.91
CA PHE A 166 2.66 2.41 1.30
C PHE A 166 3.20 2.23 2.72
N VAL A 167 2.41 1.63 3.59
CA VAL A 167 2.76 1.41 5.00
C VAL A 167 2.89 -0.09 5.24
N GLY A 168 4.12 -0.54 5.41
CA GLY A 168 4.40 -1.91 5.84
C GLY A 168 4.36 -2.06 7.35
N GLU A 169 4.62 -3.26 7.81
CA GLU A 169 4.77 -3.59 9.21
C GLU A 169 6.17 -4.14 9.51
N SER A 170 6.53 -4.17 10.78
CA SER A 170 7.82 -4.69 11.24
C SER A 170 7.65 -5.90 12.15
N ILE A 171 6.48 -6.05 12.72
CA ILE A 171 6.08 -7.13 13.63
C ILE A 171 4.59 -7.32 13.43
N ASP A 172 4.20 -8.54 13.09
CA ASP A 172 2.84 -9.00 12.99
C ASP A 172 2.50 -9.90 14.20
#